data_2e1e7a0db0ed65eaa2a6e4fe58f1f109
#
_entry.id   2e1e7a0db0ed65eaa2a6e4fe58f1f109
#
_cell.length_a   1.000
_cell.length_b   1.000
_cell.length_c   1.000
_cell.angle_alpha   90.00
_cell.angle_beta   90.00
_cell.angle_gamma   90.00
#
_symmetry.space_group_name_H-M   'P 1'
#
loop_
_entity.id
_entity.type
_entity.pdbx_description
1 polymer ?
#
loop_
_entity_poly.entity_id
_entity_poly.type
_entity_poly.pdbx_seq_one_letter_code
_entity_poly.pdbx_strand_id
1 'polypeptide(L)' 'MKMSEKNDVRIIREGGQYHVFLGTADVWLCRWQLERLHDEVRKQLAE' A
#
# COMPACT_ATOMS: atom_id res chain seq x y z
N MET A 1 5.65 9.61 -20.50
CA MET A 1 5.49 9.38 -20.17
C MET A 1 5.52 8.91 -19.21
N LYS A 2 5.38 8.66 -18.59
CA LYS A 2 5.36 8.40 -17.79
C LYS A 2 5.78 7.76 -17.12
N MET A 3 5.72 7.67 -16.53
CA MET A 3 6.12 7.31 -15.88
C MET A 3 6.52 6.52 -15.04
N SER A 4 6.32 6.44 -14.55
CA SER A 4 7.06 5.81 -13.58
C SER A 4 6.23 4.95 -12.74
N GLU A 5 5.79 3.88 -13.30
CA GLU A 5 4.98 2.94 -12.62
C GLU A 5 5.70 2.26 -11.49
N LYS A 6 7.03 2.23 -11.56
CA LYS A 6 7.79 1.62 -10.50
C LYS A 6 7.65 2.34 -9.21
N ASN A 7 7.27 3.61 -9.23
CA ASN A 7 7.17 4.39 -8.01
C ASN A 7 5.76 4.68 -7.61
N ASP A 8 4.81 4.05 -8.26
CA ASP A 8 3.41 4.27 -7.93
C ASP A 8 3.01 3.50 -6.70
N VAL A 9 2.12 4.09 -5.93
CA VAL A 9 1.51 3.42 -4.79
C VAL A 9 0.02 3.56 -4.95
N ARG A 10 -0.69 2.46 -4.98
CA ARG A 10 -2.13 2.47 -5.15
C ARG A 10 -2.77 1.45 -4.23
N ILE A 11 -3.97 1.75 -3.80
CA ILE A 11 -4.72 0.85 -2.94
C ILE A 11 -6.13 0.77 -3.49
N ILE A 12 -6.59 -0.43 -3.76
CA ILE A 12 -7.92 -0.67 -4.26
C ILE A 12 -8.65 -1.57 -3.27
N ARG A 13 -9.80 -1.13 -2.84
CA ARG A 13 -10.61 -1.92 -1.91
C ARG A 13 -11.54 -2.82 -2.70
N GLU A 14 -11.54 -4.09 -2.36
CA GLU A 14 -12.32 -5.04 -3.08
C GLU A 14 -12.83 -6.11 -2.13
N GLY A 15 -14.14 -6.19 -1.96
CA GLY A 15 -14.71 -7.08 -0.98
C GLY A 15 -14.24 -6.64 0.38
N GLY A 16 -13.77 -7.53 1.18
CA GLY A 16 -13.26 -7.19 2.49
C GLY A 16 -11.77 -7.04 2.53
N GLN A 17 -11.14 -6.89 1.37
CA GLN A 17 -9.69 -6.85 1.33
C GLN A 17 -9.21 -5.62 0.58
N TYR A 18 -7.92 -5.34 0.75
CA TYR A 18 -7.29 -4.21 0.09
C TYR A 18 -6.14 -4.71 -0.75
N HIS A 19 -6.17 -4.34 -2.02
CA HIS A 19 -5.11 -4.71 -2.94
C HIS A 19 -4.15 -3.53 -3.02
N VAL A 20 -2.95 -3.71 -2.49
CA VAL A 20 -1.95 -2.65 -2.41
C VAL A 20 -0.90 -2.88 -3.47
N PHE A 21 -0.69 -1.86 -4.29
CA PHE A 21 0.30 -1.92 -5.34
C PHE A 21 1.49 -1.03 -4.98
N LEU A 22 2.67 -1.58 -5.06
CA LEU A 22 3.89 -0.85 -4.77
C LEU A 22 4.82 -1.01 -5.94
N GLY A 23 4.70 -0.09 -6.89
CA GLY A 23 5.49 -0.22 -8.10
C GLY A 23 5.04 -1.42 -8.89
N THR A 24 5.94 -2.36 -9.07
CA THR A 24 5.61 -3.57 -9.81
C THR A 24 5.17 -4.72 -8.92
N ALA A 25 5.17 -4.51 -7.62
CA ALA A 25 4.77 -5.54 -6.68
C ALA A 25 3.36 -5.27 -6.17
N ASP A 26 2.71 -6.29 -5.66
CA ASP A 26 1.40 -6.10 -5.09
C ASP A 26 1.15 -7.13 -4.00
N VAL A 27 0.29 -6.77 -3.06
CA VAL A 27 -0.08 -7.66 -1.98
C VAL A 27 -1.54 -7.44 -1.64
N TRP A 28 -2.15 -8.45 -1.04
CA TRP A 28 -3.51 -8.35 -0.54
C TRP A 28 -3.49 -8.31 0.96
N LEU A 29 -4.16 -7.34 1.54
CA LEU A 29 -4.18 -7.16 2.99
C LEU A 29 -5.60 -7.09 3.48
N CYS A 30 -5.84 -7.57 4.70
CA CYS A 30 -7.11 -7.33 5.34
C CYS A 30 -7.02 -5.98 6.05
N ARG A 31 -8.14 -5.56 6.60
CA ARG A 31 -8.20 -4.22 7.16
C ARG A 31 -7.19 -3.98 8.27
N TRP A 32 -7.09 -4.91 9.21
CA TRP A 32 -6.18 -4.68 10.33
C TRP A 32 -4.72 -4.71 9.88
N GLN A 33 -4.42 -5.49 8.85
CA GLN A 33 -3.06 -5.48 8.31
C GLN A 33 -2.74 -4.13 7.67
N LEU A 34 -3.71 -3.58 6.97
CA LEU A 34 -3.50 -2.28 6.36
C LEU A 34 -3.30 -1.22 7.43
N GLU A 35 -4.05 -1.29 8.51
CA GLU A 35 -3.89 -0.34 9.60
C GLU A 35 -2.53 -0.47 10.26
N ARG A 36 -2.07 -1.69 10.44
CA ARG A 36 -0.76 -1.90 11.01
C ARG A 36 0.32 -1.37 10.08
N LEU A 37 0.16 -1.59 8.79
CA LEU A 37 1.11 -1.06 7.83
C LEU A 37 1.14 0.45 7.91
N HIS A 38 -0.01 1.07 8.01
CA HIS A 38 -0.09 2.51 8.12
C HIS A 38 0.65 3.01 9.34
N ASP A 39 0.47 2.33 10.47
CA ASP A 39 1.16 2.71 11.69
C ASP A 39 2.66 2.59 11.55
N GLU A 40 3.11 1.52 10.95
CA GLU A 40 4.55 1.33 10.77
C GLU A 40 5.14 2.39 9.86
N VAL A 41 4.42 2.72 8.80
CA VAL A 41 4.89 3.77 7.90
C VAL A 41 4.98 5.10 8.63
N ARG A 42 3.98 5.40 9.45
CA ARG A 42 4.02 6.65 10.22
C ARG A 42 5.21 6.70 11.14
N LYS A 43 5.53 5.58 11.78
CA LYS A 43 6.69 5.56 12.65
C LYS A 43 7.97 5.83 11.89
N GLN A 44 8.10 5.24 10.71
CA GLN A 44 9.30 5.43 9.93
C GLN A 44 9.44 6.86 9.43
N LEU A 45 8.32 7.49 9.14
CA LEU A 45 8.36 8.84 8.60
C LEU A 45 8.39 9.91 9.67
N ALA A 46 8.17 9.53 10.90
CA ALA A 46 8.07 10.50 11.98
C ALA A 46 9.41 10.91 12.56
N GLU A 47 10.49 10.51 11.99
CA GLU A 47 11.76 10.83 12.56
C GLU A 47 12.25 12.16 12.29
#